data_a0d72dd2e1a8e83777d44dd84f3e7b6b
#
_entry.id   a0d72dd2e1a8e83777d44dd84f3e7b6b
#
_cell.length_a   1.000
_cell.length_b   1.000
_cell.length_c   1.000
_cell.angle_alpha   90.00
_cell.angle_beta   90.00
_cell.angle_gamma   90.00
#
_symmetry.space_group_name_H-M   'P 1'
#
loop_
_entity.id
_entity.type
_entity.pdbx_description
1 polymer ?
#
loop_
_entity_poly.entity_id
_entity_poly.type
_entity_poly.pdbx_seq_one_letter_code
_entity_poly.pdbx_strand_id
1 'polypeptide(L)'
;MKTERITLKGIPALLIGEPSRKVYLYVHGKMGSKEEALAFAEQACPAGYQVLAIDLPEHGERKNGPERLLPWVVVPELQFMDQYARVHWRQVSLRATSIGAWFSMLALQEKALRRALFVSPIVDMEDLIGRMMQQANVTEEQLKAAGEIPTDSGETLSWPYLCWVREHPLHWKVPTQ
;
A
#
# COMPACT_ATOMS: atom_id res chain seq x y z
N MET A 1 19.70 13.63 -8.69
CA MET A 1 19.18 12.24 -8.60
C MET A 1 18.28 11.99 -9.80
N LYS A 2 18.57 10.94 -10.57
CA LYS A 2 17.76 10.58 -11.75
C LYS A 2 16.35 10.21 -11.33
N THR A 3 15.34 10.72 -12.01
CA THR A 3 13.93 10.39 -11.75
C THR A 3 13.24 10.18 -13.09
N GLU A 4 12.56 9.06 -13.23
CA GLU A 4 11.85 8.67 -14.44
C GLU A 4 10.39 8.35 -14.12
N ARG A 5 9.46 8.98 -14.85
CA ARG A 5 8.04 8.64 -14.80
C ARG A 5 7.80 7.44 -15.69
N ILE A 6 7.24 6.39 -15.13
CA ILE A 6 6.91 5.16 -15.85
C ILE A 6 5.47 4.75 -15.56
N THR A 7 4.98 3.79 -16.32
CA THR A 7 3.64 3.23 -16.12
C THR A 7 3.74 1.71 -16.03
N LEU A 8 3.22 1.14 -14.96
CA LEU A 8 3.20 -0.31 -14.72
C LEU A 8 1.76 -0.83 -14.85
N LYS A 9 1.42 -1.46 -15.98
CA LYS A 9 0.04 -1.90 -16.31
C LYS A 9 -1.01 -0.78 -16.11
N GLY A 10 -0.71 0.43 -16.56
CA GLY A 10 -1.59 1.57 -16.38
C GLY A 10 -1.45 2.29 -15.03
N ILE A 11 -0.68 1.77 -14.08
CA ILE A 11 -0.44 2.38 -12.78
C ILE A 11 0.70 3.40 -12.92
N PRO A 12 0.47 4.70 -12.61
CA PRO A 12 1.52 5.71 -12.58
C PRO A 12 2.58 5.39 -11.54
N ALA A 13 3.84 5.45 -11.93
CA ALA A 13 4.96 5.12 -11.07
C ALA A 13 6.15 6.07 -11.28
N LEU A 14 7.01 6.16 -10.26
CA LEU A 14 8.32 6.81 -10.32
C LEU A 14 9.41 5.77 -10.09
N LEU A 15 10.41 5.77 -10.99
CA LEU A 15 11.68 5.08 -10.78
C LEU A 15 12.74 6.13 -10.48
N ILE A 16 13.37 6.03 -9.31
CA ILE A 16 14.28 7.03 -8.78
C ILE A 16 15.64 6.40 -8.51
N GLY A 17 16.71 7.10 -8.87
CA GLY A 17 18.09 6.67 -8.66
C GLY A 17 18.76 6.15 -9.93
N GLU A 18 20.09 6.04 -9.89
CA GLU A 18 20.88 5.44 -10.96
C GLU A 18 20.69 3.92 -11.01
N PRO A 19 20.93 3.26 -12.17
CA PRO A 19 20.77 1.83 -12.29
C PRO A 19 21.47 1.05 -11.18
N SER A 20 20.75 0.15 -10.55
CA SER A 20 21.21 -0.65 -9.41
C SER A 20 20.67 -2.09 -9.50
N ARG A 21 21.30 -2.99 -8.72
CA ARG A 21 20.77 -4.35 -8.50
C ARG A 21 19.81 -4.43 -7.31
N LYS A 22 19.58 -3.32 -6.61
CA LYS A 22 18.78 -3.23 -5.39
C LYS A 22 17.67 -2.21 -5.58
N VAL A 23 16.47 -2.53 -5.12
CA VAL A 23 15.32 -1.62 -5.17
C VAL A 23 14.58 -1.61 -3.83
N TYR A 24 14.08 -0.44 -3.47
CA TYR A 24 12.98 -0.29 -2.53
C TYR A 24 11.67 -0.11 -3.29
N LEU A 25 10.68 -0.95 -3.03
CA LEU A 25 9.30 -0.68 -3.34
C LEU A 25 8.81 0.35 -2.32
N TYR A 26 8.27 1.45 -2.80
CA TYR A 26 7.75 2.52 -1.95
C TYR A 26 6.24 2.62 -2.10
N VAL A 27 5.51 2.47 -0.98
CA VAL A 27 4.05 2.54 -0.95
C VAL A 27 3.64 3.61 0.07
N HIS A 28 3.02 4.68 -0.43
CA HIS A 28 2.55 5.80 0.40
C HIS A 28 1.33 5.44 1.25
N GLY A 29 1.00 6.27 2.21
CA GLY A 29 -0.21 6.18 3.02
C GLY A 29 -1.39 6.95 2.42
N LYS A 30 -2.50 7.02 3.17
CA LYS A 30 -3.65 7.84 2.81
C LYS A 30 -3.22 9.31 2.67
N MET A 31 -3.81 10.01 1.71
CA MET A 31 -3.49 11.40 1.32
C MET A 31 -2.08 11.62 0.76
N GLY A 32 -1.29 10.55 0.60
CA GLY A 32 0.03 10.61 0.00
C GLY A 32 0.04 10.45 -1.51
N SER A 33 1.24 10.37 -2.08
CA SER A 33 1.46 10.04 -3.49
C SER A 33 2.86 9.43 -3.69
N LYS A 34 3.12 8.93 -4.90
CA LYS A 34 4.44 8.39 -5.26
C LYS A 34 5.58 9.40 -5.14
N GLU A 35 5.26 10.70 -5.20
CA GLU A 35 6.24 11.77 -5.07
C GLU A 35 6.89 11.85 -3.68
N GLU A 36 6.21 11.35 -2.62
CA GLU A 36 6.82 11.25 -1.28
C GLU A 36 8.08 10.37 -1.26
N ALA A 37 8.20 9.46 -2.22
CA ALA A 37 9.38 8.63 -2.37
C ALA A 37 10.66 9.43 -2.66
N LEU A 38 10.57 10.66 -3.17
CA LEU A 38 11.73 11.52 -3.45
C LEU A 38 12.54 11.81 -2.18
N ALA A 39 11.86 12.14 -1.08
CA ALA A 39 12.53 12.38 0.20
C ALA A 39 13.20 11.11 0.76
N PHE A 40 12.57 9.95 0.62
CA PHE A 40 13.18 8.68 1.00
C PHE A 40 14.38 8.31 0.11
N ALA A 41 14.28 8.59 -1.18
CA ALA A 41 15.33 8.30 -2.16
C ALA A 41 16.62 9.10 -1.91
N GLU A 42 16.55 10.28 -1.27
CA GLU A 42 17.74 11.04 -0.84
C GLU A 42 18.67 10.23 0.07
N GLN A 43 18.12 9.27 0.82
CA GLN A 43 18.89 8.37 1.68
C GLN A 43 19.12 6.99 1.02
N ALA A 44 18.15 6.47 0.30
CA ALA A 44 18.23 5.14 -0.30
C ALA A 44 19.19 5.09 -1.49
N CYS A 45 19.20 6.12 -2.34
CA CYS A 45 20.05 6.13 -3.53
C CYS A 45 21.55 6.20 -3.21
N PRO A 46 22.05 7.03 -2.27
CA PRO A 46 23.45 6.97 -1.85
C PRO A 46 23.86 5.62 -1.24
N ALA A 47 22.90 4.87 -0.66
CA ALA A 47 23.12 3.51 -0.17
C ALA A 47 23.11 2.44 -1.28
N GLY A 48 23.00 2.87 -2.54
CA GLY A 48 23.06 2.01 -3.73
C GLY A 48 21.74 1.35 -4.08
N TYR A 49 20.60 1.93 -3.70
CA TYR A 49 19.26 1.45 -4.09
C TYR A 49 18.66 2.36 -5.17
N GLN A 50 17.84 1.77 -6.03
CA GLN A 50 16.77 2.52 -6.68
C GLN A 50 15.52 2.50 -5.80
N VAL A 51 14.60 3.43 -6.07
CA VAL A 51 13.28 3.45 -5.43
C VAL A 51 12.23 3.40 -6.53
N LEU A 52 11.31 2.44 -6.43
CA LEU A 52 10.15 2.28 -7.30
C LEU A 52 8.90 2.60 -6.49
N ALA A 53 8.21 3.68 -6.82
CA ALA A 53 7.03 4.15 -6.13
C ALA A 53 5.82 4.18 -7.08
N ILE A 54 4.64 3.84 -6.57
CA ILE A 54 3.38 3.90 -7.32
C ILE A 54 2.38 4.81 -6.62
N ASP A 55 1.41 5.34 -7.38
CA ASP A 55 0.20 5.92 -6.83
C ASP A 55 -0.83 4.81 -6.52
N LEU A 56 -1.32 4.79 -5.28
CA LEU A 56 -2.47 3.98 -4.93
C LEU A 56 -3.76 4.55 -5.58
N PRO A 57 -4.82 3.73 -5.78
CA PRO A 57 -6.12 4.23 -6.22
C PRO A 57 -6.58 5.44 -5.40
N GLU A 58 -7.30 6.38 -6.03
CA GLU A 58 -7.79 7.63 -5.42
C GLU A 58 -6.69 8.61 -4.95
N HIS A 59 -5.41 8.36 -5.31
CA HIS A 59 -4.27 9.21 -4.92
C HIS A 59 -3.40 9.61 -6.12
N GLY A 60 -2.64 10.67 -5.95
CA GLY A 60 -1.72 11.17 -6.96
C GLY A 60 -2.36 11.36 -8.33
N GLU A 61 -1.78 10.80 -9.38
CA GLU A 61 -2.33 10.85 -10.74
C GLU A 61 -3.61 9.98 -10.91
N ARG A 62 -3.93 9.11 -9.94
CA ARG A 62 -5.13 8.27 -9.93
C ARG A 62 -6.28 8.86 -9.12
N LYS A 63 -6.15 10.09 -8.60
CA LYS A 63 -7.15 10.73 -7.72
C LYS A 63 -8.56 10.76 -8.31
N ASN A 64 -8.66 10.95 -9.62
CA ASN A 64 -9.94 10.99 -10.34
C ASN A 64 -10.13 9.78 -11.28
N GLY A 65 -9.37 8.71 -11.03
CA GLY A 65 -9.47 7.46 -11.77
C GLY A 65 -10.70 6.64 -11.38
N PRO A 66 -11.00 5.58 -12.13
CA PRO A 66 -12.16 4.72 -11.85
C PRO A 66 -11.93 3.74 -10.68
N GLU A 67 -10.70 3.46 -10.33
CA GLU A 67 -10.37 2.50 -9.27
C GLU A 67 -10.53 3.14 -7.89
N ARG A 68 -11.15 2.40 -6.98
CA ARG A 68 -11.26 2.77 -5.57
C ARG A 68 -10.14 2.13 -4.73
N LEU A 69 -9.82 2.75 -3.59
CA LEU A 69 -8.83 2.25 -2.63
C LEU A 69 -9.38 1.03 -1.86
N LEU A 70 -9.54 -0.07 -2.54
CA LEU A 70 -10.13 -1.30 -2.03
C LEU A 70 -9.07 -2.42 -1.99
N PRO A 71 -9.08 -3.29 -0.96
CA PRO A 71 -8.03 -4.31 -0.81
C PRO A 71 -7.97 -5.29 -1.99
N TRP A 72 -9.10 -5.67 -2.57
CA TRP A 72 -9.14 -6.54 -3.75
C TRP A 72 -8.68 -5.86 -5.06
N VAL A 73 -8.45 -4.54 -5.03
CA VAL A 73 -7.79 -3.79 -6.11
C VAL A 73 -6.31 -3.64 -5.81
N VAL A 74 -5.97 -3.14 -4.62
CA VAL A 74 -4.60 -2.76 -4.26
C VAL A 74 -3.69 -3.96 -4.07
N VAL A 75 -4.17 -5.03 -3.42
CA VAL A 75 -3.34 -6.21 -3.14
C VAL A 75 -2.81 -6.85 -4.42
N PRO A 76 -3.64 -7.12 -5.46
CA PRO A 76 -3.13 -7.61 -6.74
C PRO A 76 -2.16 -6.65 -7.46
N GLU A 77 -2.38 -5.33 -7.36
CA GLU A 77 -1.46 -4.33 -7.94
C GLU A 77 -0.08 -4.38 -7.28
N LEU A 78 -0.03 -4.47 -5.95
CA LEU A 78 1.24 -4.61 -5.20
C LEU A 78 1.92 -5.95 -5.45
N GLN A 79 1.18 -7.02 -5.62
CA GLN A 79 1.73 -8.32 -6.04
C GLN A 79 2.37 -8.23 -7.43
N PHE A 80 1.72 -7.53 -8.36
CA PHE A 80 2.29 -7.28 -9.67
C PHE A 80 3.55 -6.39 -9.60
N MET A 81 3.54 -5.34 -8.78
CA MET A 81 4.72 -4.50 -8.53
C MET A 81 5.91 -5.31 -8.00
N ASP A 82 5.67 -6.23 -7.06
CA ASP A 82 6.70 -7.16 -6.55
C ASP A 82 7.22 -8.10 -7.65
N GLN A 83 6.34 -8.68 -8.45
CA GLN A 83 6.74 -9.53 -9.58
C GLN A 83 7.60 -8.76 -10.58
N TYR A 84 7.18 -7.55 -10.94
CA TYR A 84 7.97 -6.67 -11.81
C TYR A 84 9.34 -6.39 -11.19
N ALA A 85 9.40 -6.06 -9.91
CA ALA A 85 10.65 -5.78 -9.23
C ALA A 85 11.60 -6.98 -9.22
N ARG A 86 11.10 -8.19 -8.99
CA ARG A 86 11.94 -9.41 -8.96
C ARG A 86 12.51 -9.80 -10.33
N VAL A 87 11.89 -9.35 -11.41
CA VAL A 87 12.44 -9.53 -12.77
C VAL A 87 13.59 -8.54 -13.04
N HIS A 88 13.51 -7.31 -12.50
CA HIS A 88 14.45 -6.23 -12.84
C HIS A 88 15.57 -6.04 -11.81
N TRP A 89 15.38 -6.47 -10.55
CA TRP A 89 16.36 -6.31 -9.49
C TRP A 89 16.64 -7.62 -8.74
N ARG A 90 17.88 -7.77 -8.28
CA ARG A 90 18.30 -8.95 -7.50
C ARG A 90 17.87 -8.89 -6.04
N GLN A 91 17.72 -7.70 -5.49
CA GLN A 91 17.36 -7.47 -4.11
C GLN A 91 16.17 -6.51 -4.04
N VAL A 92 15.08 -7.00 -3.51
CA VAL A 92 13.85 -6.23 -3.31
C VAL A 92 13.68 -5.97 -1.82
N SER A 93 13.48 -4.71 -1.49
CA SER A 93 13.14 -4.23 -0.15
C SER A 93 11.83 -3.45 -0.22
N LEU A 94 11.21 -3.22 0.91
CA LEU A 94 9.93 -2.51 1.01
C LEU A 94 10.05 -1.33 1.98
N ARG A 95 9.43 -0.21 1.63
CA ARG A 95 9.13 0.89 2.53
C ARG A 95 7.68 1.30 2.32
N ALA A 96 6.87 1.21 3.37
CA ALA A 96 5.45 1.48 3.27
C ALA A 96 4.91 2.22 4.50
N THR A 97 3.85 3.01 4.32
CA THR A 97 3.28 3.89 5.33
C THR A 97 1.81 3.58 5.57
N SER A 98 1.39 3.52 6.85
CA SER A 98 -0.02 3.48 7.28
C SER A 98 -0.83 2.40 6.56
N ILE A 99 -1.91 2.77 5.85
CA ILE A 99 -2.74 1.84 5.06
C ILE A 99 -1.94 1.20 3.91
N GLY A 100 -0.99 1.93 3.31
CA GLY A 100 -0.08 1.36 2.31
C GLY A 100 0.78 0.24 2.89
N ALA A 101 1.16 0.33 4.17
CA ALA A 101 1.85 -0.74 4.86
C ALA A 101 0.96 -1.97 5.06
N TRP A 102 -0.31 -1.80 5.45
CA TRP A 102 -1.26 -2.89 5.58
C TRP A 102 -1.48 -3.63 4.26
N PHE A 103 -1.75 -2.92 3.18
CA PHE A 103 -1.88 -3.53 1.85
C PHE A 103 -0.60 -4.26 1.42
N SER A 104 0.57 -3.65 1.69
CA SER A 104 1.86 -4.25 1.35
C SER A 104 2.13 -5.53 2.15
N MET A 105 1.79 -5.54 3.43
CA MET A 105 1.91 -6.74 4.27
C MET A 105 1.03 -7.87 3.72
N LEU A 106 -0.23 -7.60 3.38
CA LEU A 106 -1.12 -8.60 2.79
C LEU A 106 -0.61 -9.12 1.44
N ALA A 107 -0.15 -8.20 0.58
CA ALA A 107 0.32 -8.58 -0.75
C ALA A 107 1.60 -9.43 -0.73
N LEU A 108 2.47 -9.21 0.27
CA LEU A 108 3.83 -9.72 0.29
C LEU A 108 4.16 -10.62 1.48
N GLN A 109 3.18 -11.01 2.29
CA GLN A 109 3.40 -11.82 3.51
C GLN A 109 4.07 -13.18 3.26
N GLU A 110 3.94 -13.73 2.05
CA GLU A 110 4.59 -14.98 1.63
C GLU A 110 5.90 -14.75 0.83
N LYS A 111 6.36 -13.48 0.76
CA LYS A 111 7.51 -13.11 -0.10
C LYS A 111 8.75 -12.83 0.74
N ALA A 112 9.88 -13.37 0.31
CA ALA A 112 11.17 -13.00 0.88
C ALA A 112 11.55 -11.58 0.44
N LEU A 113 11.68 -10.68 1.41
CA LEU A 113 12.18 -9.32 1.22
C LEU A 113 13.53 -9.17 1.90
N ARG A 114 14.43 -8.39 1.29
CA ARG A 114 15.74 -8.09 1.92
C ARG A 114 15.57 -7.27 3.19
N ARG A 115 14.65 -6.31 3.17
CA ARG A 115 14.26 -5.44 4.31
C ARG A 115 12.81 -4.98 4.12
N ALA A 116 12.13 -4.77 5.22
CA ALA A 116 10.84 -4.10 5.25
C ALA A 116 10.89 -2.96 6.28
N LEU A 117 10.57 -1.74 5.86
CA LEU A 117 10.50 -0.55 6.68
C LEU A 117 9.05 -0.06 6.70
N PHE A 118 8.41 -0.17 7.84
CA PHE A 118 7.04 0.30 8.02
C PHE A 118 7.02 1.57 8.87
N VAL A 119 6.20 2.53 8.43
CA VAL A 119 5.97 3.79 9.16
C VAL A 119 4.51 3.84 9.57
N SER A 120 4.26 3.82 10.89
CA SER A 120 2.92 3.83 11.49
C SER A 120 1.95 2.83 10.80
N PRO A 121 2.31 1.55 10.69
CA PRO A 121 1.52 0.58 9.95
C PRO A 121 0.17 0.33 10.63
N ILE A 122 -0.89 0.13 9.84
CA ILE A 122 -2.11 -0.49 10.31
C ILE A 122 -1.84 -2.00 10.37
N VAL A 123 -1.92 -2.58 11.56
CA VAL A 123 -1.63 -4.01 11.79
C VAL A 123 -2.89 -4.83 12.08
N ASP A 124 -3.97 -4.15 12.47
CA ASP A 124 -5.28 -4.73 12.71
C ASP A 124 -6.37 -3.83 12.08
N MET A 125 -6.75 -4.17 10.86
CA MET A 125 -7.75 -3.41 10.11
C MET A 125 -9.16 -3.67 10.63
N GLU A 126 -9.44 -4.87 11.14
CA GLU A 126 -10.75 -5.18 11.71
C GLU A 126 -11.03 -4.35 12.97
N ASP A 127 -10.05 -4.26 13.87
CA ASP A 127 -10.14 -3.41 15.06
C ASP A 127 -10.27 -1.93 14.69
N LEU A 128 -9.53 -1.47 13.69
CA LEU A 128 -9.66 -0.09 13.19
C LEU A 128 -11.07 0.21 12.69
N ILE A 129 -11.64 -0.67 11.87
CA ILE A 129 -13.02 -0.53 11.37
C ILE A 129 -14.01 -0.57 12.53
N GLY A 130 -13.83 -1.47 13.51
CA GLY A 130 -14.65 -1.56 14.70
C GLY A 130 -14.68 -0.26 15.51
N ARG A 131 -13.52 0.38 15.68
CA ARG A 131 -13.43 1.70 16.34
C ARG A 131 -14.13 2.80 15.54
N MET A 132 -14.00 2.80 14.21
CA MET A 132 -14.70 3.74 13.33
C MET A 132 -16.23 3.56 13.43
N MET A 133 -16.71 2.31 13.47
CA MET A 133 -18.14 2.01 13.68
C MET A 133 -18.63 2.53 15.03
N GLN A 134 -17.87 2.32 16.12
CA GLN A 134 -18.19 2.87 17.44
C GLN A 134 -18.31 4.40 17.44
N GLN A 135 -17.33 5.08 16.83
CA GLN A 135 -17.32 6.54 16.74
C GLN A 135 -18.51 7.09 15.94
N ALA A 136 -18.94 6.35 14.92
CA ALA A 136 -20.08 6.71 14.09
C ALA A 136 -21.43 6.23 14.67
N ASN A 137 -21.45 5.52 15.79
CA ASN A 137 -22.62 4.84 16.35
C ASN A 137 -23.33 3.91 15.34
N VAL A 138 -22.55 3.15 14.59
CA VAL A 138 -23.04 2.19 13.58
C VAL A 138 -22.84 0.77 14.09
N THR A 139 -23.90 -0.04 14.07
CA THR A 139 -23.81 -1.48 14.37
C THR A 139 -23.49 -2.30 13.12
N GLU A 140 -23.06 -3.55 13.31
CA GLU A 140 -22.81 -4.45 12.16
C GLU A 140 -24.12 -4.74 11.39
N GLU A 141 -25.26 -4.88 12.06
CA GLU A 141 -26.54 -5.10 11.41
C GLU A 141 -26.92 -3.91 10.52
N GLN A 142 -26.69 -2.69 10.99
CA GLN A 142 -26.92 -1.47 10.20
C GLN A 142 -26.01 -1.41 9.00
N LEU A 143 -24.70 -1.68 9.20
CA LEU A 143 -23.73 -1.68 8.11
C LEU A 143 -24.02 -2.76 7.08
N LYS A 144 -24.39 -3.96 7.54
CA LYS A 144 -24.78 -5.08 6.65
C LYS A 144 -26.02 -4.76 5.84
N ALA A 145 -27.01 -4.13 6.45
CA ALA A 145 -28.26 -3.75 5.77
C ALA A 145 -28.05 -2.63 4.74
N ALA A 146 -27.17 -1.65 5.05
CA ALA A 146 -26.90 -0.50 4.18
C ALA A 146 -25.85 -0.79 3.10
N GLY A 147 -24.94 -1.74 3.34
CA GLY A 147 -23.78 -2.02 2.50
C GLY A 147 -22.64 -1.01 2.69
N GLU A 148 -22.91 0.27 2.55
CA GLU A 148 -21.98 1.36 2.81
C GLU A 148 -22.64 2.48 3.61
N ILE A 149 -21.91 3.06 4.58
CA ILE A 149 -22.37 4.17 5.42
C ILE A 149 -21.29 5.25 5.47
N PRO A 150 -21.49 6.41 4.84
CA PRO A 150 -20.60 7.57 5.01
C PRO A 150 -20.60 8.04 6.46
N THR A 151 -19.44 8.46 6.97
CA THR A 151 -19.29 8.99 8.32
C THR A 151 -18.91 10.46 8.31
N ASP A 152 -19.16 11.16 9.41
CA ASP A 152 -18.79 12.58 9.57
C ASP A 152 -17.27 12.81 9.54
N SER A 153 -16.48 11.78 9.75
CA SER A 153 -15.01 11.83 9.61
C SER A 153 -14.53 11.87 8.16
N GLY A 154 -15.42 11.79 7.18
CA GLY A 154 -15.10 11.71 5.75
C GLY A 154 -14.72 10.31 5.28
N GLU A 155 -14.76 9.30 6.16
CA GLU A 155 -14.59 7.90 5.81
C GLU A 155 -15.94 7.25 5.47
N THR A 156 -15.91 6.23 4.64
CA THR A 156 -17.08 5.39 4.36
C THR A 156 -16.86 4.01 4.96
N LEU A 157 -17.72 3.63 5.90
CA LEU A 157 -17.79 2.25 6.38
C LEU A 157 -18.38 1.38 5.28
N SER A 158 -17.80 0.21 5.04
CA SER A 158 -18.22 -0.70 3.98
C SER A 158 -18.33 -2.13 4.50
N TRP A 159 -19.49 -2.72 4.37
CA TRP A 159 -19.72 -4.11 4.75
C TRP A 159 -18.88 -5.09 3.91
N PRO A 160 -18.82 -4.98 2.56
CA PRO A 160 -17.93 -5.83 1.77
C PRO A 160 -16.46 -5.72 2.17
N TYR A 161 -16.00 -4.51 2.54
CA TYR A 161 -14.61 -4.32 3.00
C TYR A 161 -14.36 -5.06 4.31
N LEU A 162 -15.25 -4.94 5.30
CA LEU A 162 -15.14 -5.63 6.58
C LEU A 162 -15.16 -7.16 6.41
N CYS A 163 -16.06 -7.69 5.57
CA CYS A 163 -16.09 -9.12 5.25
C CYS A 163 -14.76 -9.58 4.64
N TRP A 164 -14.24 -8.84 3.67
CA TRP A 164 -12.97 -9.16 3.02
C TRP A 164 -11.81 -9.17 4.02
N VAL A 165 -11.75 -8.19 4.94
CA VAL A 165 -10.73 -8.15 6.00
C VAL A 165 -10.77 -9.39 6.87
N ARG A 166 -11.95 -9.85 7.27
CA ARG A 166 -12.15 -11.06 8.08
C ARG A 166 -11.74 -12.35 7.35
N GLU A 167 -11.93 -12.40 6.04
CA GLU A 167 -11.55 -13.54 5.20
C GLU A 167 -10.06 -13.56 4.85
N HIS A 168 -9.35 -12.43 5.01
CA HIS A 168 -7.96 -12.28 4.66
C HIS A 168 -7.12 -11.76 5.85
N PRO A 169 -6.97 -12.56 6.90
CA PRO A 169 -6.22 -12.15 8.09
C PRO A 169 -4.74 -11.93 7.75
N LEU A 170 -4.15 -10.93 8.39
CA LEU A 170 -2.74 -10.61 8.23
C LEU A 170 -1.88 -11.59 9.06
N HIS A 171 -1.00 -12.35 8.39
CA HIS A 171 -0.07 -13.28 8.99
C HIS A 171 1.39 -12.90 8.68
N TRP A 172 1.73 -11.63 8.83
CA TRP A 172 3.06 -11.14 8.48
C TRP A 172 4.15 -11.82 9.31
N LYS A 173 4.94 -12.66 8.65
CA LYS A 173 6.15 -13.26 9.21
C LYS A 173 7.32 -12.86 8.31
N VAL A 174 8.03 -11.79 8.68
CA VAL A 174 9.30 -11.50 8.02
C VAL A 174 10.32 -12.52 8.52
N PRO A 175 10.95 -13.32 7.64
CA PRO A 175 12.15 -14.02 8.04
C PRO A 175 13.20 -12.95 8.39
N THR A 176 13.48 -12.80 9.66
CA THR A 176 14.66 -12.07 10.11
C THR A 176 15.87 -12.91 9.71
N GLN A 177 16.65 -12.41 8.74
CA GLN A 177 17.99 -12.91 8.45
C GLN A 177 18.99 -12.18 9.33
#